data_b20da6a18f59a9c731daae825092ef61
#
_entry.id   b20da6a18f59a9c731daae825092ef61
#
_cell.length_a   1.000
_cell.length_b   1.000
_cell.length_c   1.000
_cell.angle_alpha   90.00
_cell.angle_beta   90.00
_cell.angle_gamma   90.00
#
_symmetry.space_group_name_H-M   'P 1'
#
loop_
_entity.id
_entity.type
_entity.pdbx_description
1 polymer ?
#
loop_
_entity_poly.entity_id
_entity_poly.type
_entity_poly.pdbx_seq_one_letter_code
_entity_poly.pdbx_strand_id
1 'polypeptide(L)'
;MIANIVAEASDGVLVGARHSGERGPAIVFVHGVGSTAAAWDPQLVALEDAYRSYAIQLRGNGGPGFVPAPEMIDRAGYVRDVLAILDASGIERAHFVGCSLGGVVGFELWKNAPERIASLTFVGSFAAYPDGAKYAENIVAMVEAAGDMESFARVRIGRLGLSPEREAAAIAEMAAKTVPAYVAATRATWTGDYRAMLPSITAPTLVVIGERDMVAPLILSQEIANGIPNARLEVIENAGHVANGDAPAAFNALLRGFLTS
;
A
#
# COMPACT_ATOMS: atom_id res chain seq x y z
N MET A 1 -4.81 20.46 -6.65
CA MET A 1 -5.07 19.75 -7.96
C MET A 1 -4.15 18.54 -8.05
N ILE A 2 -4.69 17.35 -8.42
CA ILE A 2 -3.88 16.13 -8.59
C ILE A 2 -3.24 16.13 -9.98
N ALA A 3 -1.91 15.98 -10.03
CA ALA A 3 -1.13 15.81 -11.26
C ALA A 3 -0.47 14.41 -11.29
N ASN A 4 0.13 14.05 -12.42
CA ASN A 4 0.84 12.80 -12.57
C ASN A 4 2.31 13.05 -12.88
N ILE A 5 3.17 12.20 -12.34
CA ILE A 5 4.60 12.15 -12.68
C ILE A 5 4.96 10.73 -13.12
N VAL A 6 6.02 10.61 -13.91
CA VAL A 6 6.61 9.33 -14.30
C VAL A 6 8.10 9.41 -14.06
N ALA A 7 8.66 8.36 -13.48
CA ALA A 7 10.10 8.19 -13.26
C ALA A 7 10.54 6.83 -13.77
N GLU A 8 11.83 6.67 -14.02
CA GLU A 8 12.43 5.40 -14.36
C GLU A 8 13.14 4.85 -13.12
N ALA A 9 12.78 3.64 -12.71
CA ALA A 9 13.45 2.94 -11.64
C ALA A 9 14.82 2.44 -12.07
N SER A 10 15.73 2.15 -11.14
CA SER A 10 17.12 1.76 -11.41
C SER A 10 17.26 0.47 -12.23
N ASP A 11 16.18 -0.27 -12.42
CA ASP A 11 16.10 -1.47 -13.25
C ASP A 11 15.39 -1.23 -14.61
N GLY A 12 15.19 0.05 -14.99
CA GLY A 12 14.59 0.46 -16.26
C GLY A 12 13.06 0.41 -16.31
N VAL A 13 12.39 0.05 -15.20
CA VAL A 13 10.91 0.03 -15.14
C VAL A 13 10.38 1.44 -14.98
N LEU A 14 9.42 1.84 -15.82
CA LEU A 14 8.71 3.10 -15.67
C LEU A 14 7.70 3.01 -14.54
N VAL A 15 7.72 3.97 -13.65
CA VAL A 15 6.88 4.08 -12.45
C VAL A 15 6.10 5.38 -12.49
N GLY A 16 4.80 5.31 -12.29
CA GLY A 16 3.94 6.47 -12.19
C GLY A 16 3.64 6.85 -10.74
N ALA A 17 3.35 8.11 -10.50
CA ALA A 17 2.71 8.55 -9.26
C ALA A 17 1.71 9.67 -9.53
N ARG A 18 0.67 9.72 -8.71
CA ARG A 18 -0.26 10.85 -8.59
C ARG A 18 0.25 11.76 -7.48
N HIS A 19 0.27 13.06 -7.68
CA HIS A 19 0.77 13.97 -6.65
C HIS A 19 -0.09 15.20 -6.49
N SER A 20 -0.05 15.78 -5.28
CA SER A 20 -0.68 17.07 -4.93
C SER A 20 0.15 17.81 -3.90
N GLY A 21 -0.12 19.11 -3.77
CA GLY A 21 0.59 19.98 -2.84
C GLY A 21 1.99 20.37 -3.34
N GLU A 22 2.37 21.62 -3.10
CA GLU A 22 3.63 22.19 -3.59
C GLU A 22 4.63 22.47 -2.48
N ARG A 23 4.18 22.45 -1.22
CA ARG A 23 4.95 22.90 -0.04
C ARG A 23 4.87 21.88 1.09
N GLY A 24 5.76 22.02 2.05
CA GLY A 24 5.80 21.22 3.26
C GLY A 24 6.57 19.90 3.11
N PRO A 25 6.56 19.07 4.16
CA PRO A 25 7.17 17.75 4.14
C PRO A 25 6.53 16.83 3.07
N ALA A 26 7.30 15.86 2.61
CA ALA A 26 6.79 14.89 1.64
C ALA A 26 6.09 13.72 2.32
N ILE A 27 4.99 13.27 1.72
CA ILE A 27 4.30 12.02 2.08
C ILE A 27 4.26 11.12 0.86
N VAL A 28 4.63 9.85 1.04
CA VAL A 28 4.49 8.81 0.02
C VAL A 28 3.40 7.83 0.45
N PHE A 29 2.43 7.62 -0.42
CA PHE A 29 1.34 6.67 -0.24
C PHE A 29 1.52 5.47 -1.16
N VAL A 30 1.36 4.26 -0.61
CA VAL A 30 1.52 3.00 -1.34
C VAL A 30 0.30 2.13 -1.14
N HIS A 31 -0.35 1.75 -2.24
CA HIS A 31 -1.60 1.00 -2.26
C HIS A 31 -1.43 -0.51 -2.00
N GLY A 32 -2.53 -1.20 -1.75
CA GLY A 32 -2.59 -2.65 -1.59
C GLY A 32 -2.56 -3.42 -2.92
N VAL A 33 -2.39 -4.75 -2.83
CA VAL A 33 -2.41 -5.64 -3.99
C VAL A 33 -3.74 -5.55 -4.74
N GLY A 34 -3.67 -5.44 -6.06
CA GLY A 34 -4.85 -5.33 -6.93
C GLY A 34 -5.50 -3.94 -7.00
N SER A 35 -5.02 -2.97 -6.21
CA SER A 35 -5.47 -1.58 -6.24
C SER A 35 -4.58 -0.69 -7.10
N THR A 36 -4.74 0.62 -7.01
CA THR A 36 -4.02 1.64 -7.77
C THR A 36 -3.66 2.85 -6.91
N ALA A 37 -2.82 3.73 -7.42
CA ALA A 37 -2.50 5.01 -6.79
C ALA A 37 -3.74 5.88 -6.52
N ALA A 38 -4.80 5.74 -7.33
CA ALA A 38 -6.05 6.49 -7.17
C ALA A 38 -6.80 6.21 -5.86
N ALA A 39 -6.53 5.06 -5.21
CA ALA A 39 -7.08 4.75 -3.89
C ALA A 39 -6.70 5.79 -2.80
N TRP A 40 -5.69 6.63 -3.07
CA TRP A 40 -5.21 7.66 -2.17
C TRP A 40 -5.66 9.09 -2.54
N ASP A 41 -6.49 9.25 -3.58
CA ASP A 41 -6.98 10.57 -4.00
C ASP A 41 -7.65 11.39 -2.87
N PRO A 42 -8.46 10.77 -1.98
CA PRO A 42 -9.02 11.51 -0.84
C PRO A 42 -7.95 12.08 0.11
N GLN A 43 -6.82 11.38 0.26
CA GLN A 43 -5.69 11.82 1.09
C GLN A 43 -4.88 12.91 0.38
N LEU A 44 -4.65 12.74 -0.93
CA LEU A 44 -3.96 13.73 -1.74
C LEU A 44 -4.67 15.09 -1.68
N VAL A 45 -6.00 15.09 -1.83
CA VAL A 45 -6.81 16.32 -1.76
C VAL A 45 -6.82 16.91 -0.35
N ALA A 46 -7.01 16.07 0.68
CA ALA A 46 -7.13 16.54 2.04
C ALA A 46 -5.84 17.11 2.63
N LEU A 47 -4.67 16.76 2.09
CA LEU A 47 -3.36 17.12 2.65
C LEU A 47 -2.60 18.16 1.79
N GLU A 48 -3.15 18.58 0.63
CA GLU A 48 -2.47 19.42 -0.35
C GLU A 48 -2.09 20.81 0.17
N ASP A 49 -2.74 21.27 1.25
CA ASP A 49 -2.49 22.56 1.89
C ASP A 49 -1.18 22.62 2.68
N ALA A 50 -0.71 21.47 3.19
CA ALA A 50 0.40 21.38 4.15
C ALA A 50 1.52 20.42 3.74
N TYR A 51 1.27 19.52 2.79
CA TYR A 51 2.20 18.45 2.42
C TYR A 51 2.34 18.31 0.90
N ARG A 52 3.52 17.89 0.46
CA ARG A 52 3.75 17.36 -0.89
C ARG A 52 3.45 15.87 -0.87
N SER A 53 2.34 15.45 -1.43
CA SER A 53 1.83 14.08 -1.34
C SER A 53 1.98 13.34 -2.66
N TYR A 54 2.50 12.10 -2.63
CA TYR A 54 2.78 11.26 -3.79
C TYR A 54 2.17 9.88 -3.58
N ALA A 55 1.16 9.52 -4.35
CA ALA A 55 0.58 8.17 -4.37
C ALA A 55 1.23 7.37 -5.51
N ILE A 56 2.02 6.37 -5.15
CA ILE A 56 2.81 5.59 -6.09
C ILE A 56 1.96 4.51 -6.73
N GLN A 57 2.05 4.40 -8.05
CA GLN A 57 1.52 3.29 -8.82
C GLN A 57 2.57 2.19 -8.89
N LEU A 58 2.47 1.19 -8.01
CA LEU A 58 3.41 0.08 -7.98
C LEU A 58 3.42 -0.69 -9.31
N ARG A 59 4.60 -1.16 -9.73
CA ARG A 59 4.77 -2.04 -10.90
C ARG A 59 3.81 -3.23 -10.86
N GLY A 60 3.33 -3.67 -12.01
CA GLY A 60 2.35 -4.76 -12.11
C GLY A 60 0.91 -4.38 -11.79
N ASN A 61 0.66 -3.17 -11.26
CA ASN A 61 -0.68 -2.67 -10.94
C ASN A 61 -1.13 -1.53 -11.86
N GLY A 62 -0.31 -1.14 -12.83
CA GLY A 62 -0.64 -0.15 -13.86
C GLY A 62 -1.42 -0.73 -15.04
N GLY A 63 -1.91 0.16 -15.91
CA GLY A 63 -2.49 -0.21 -17.19
C GLY A 63 -1.44 -0.72 -18.19
N PRO A 64 -1.86 -1.09 -19.42
CA PRO A 64 -0.95 -1.55 -20.49
C PRO A 64 0.20 -0.56 -20.71
N GLY A 65 1.44 -1.06 -20.77
CA GLY A 65 2.66 -0.26 -20.93
C GLY A 65 3.46 -0.01 -19.67
N PHE A 66 2.87 -0.25 -18.47
CA PHE A 66 3.56 -0.14 -17.17
C PHE A 66 3.66 -1.49 -16.44
N VAL A 67 3.44 -2.59 -17.13
CA VAL A 67 3.53 -3.93 -16.54
C VAL A 67 4.85 -4.56 -17.00
N PRO A 68 5.87 -4.61 -16.15
CA PRO A 68 7.11 -5.31 -16.46
C PRO A 68 6.89 -6.82 -16.50
N ALA A 69 7.93 -7.57 -16.88
CA ALA A 69 7.91 -9.02 -16.79
C ALA A 69 7.60 -9.47 -15.34
N PRO A 70 6.79 -10.54 -15.14
CA PRO A 70 6.33 -10.94 -13.81
C PRO A 70 7.44 -11.17 -12.79
N GLU A 71 8.60 -11.63 -13.21
CA GLU A 71 9.79 -11.85 -12.38
C GLU A 71 10.41 -10.55 -11.82
N MET A 72 10.07 -9.41 -12.39
CA MET A 72 10.45 -8.09 -11.88
C MET A 72 9.47 -7.53 -10.85
N ILE A 73 8.34 -8.22 -10.65
CA ILE A 73 7.29 -7.83 -9.70
C ILE A 73 7.55 -8.55 -8.39
N ASP A 74 8.45 -7.98 -7.61
CA ASP A 74 8.87 -8.49 -6.32
C ASP A 74 9.02 -7.35 -5.29
N ARG A 75 9.33 -7.69 -4.05
CA ARG A 75 9.49 -6.71 -2.98
C ARG A 75 10.62 -5.71 -3.23
N ALA A 76 11.72 -6.18 -3.80
CA ALA A 76 12.85 -5.31 -4.15
C ALA A 76 12.48 -4.34 -5.29
N GLY A 77 11.70 -4.81 -6.27
CA GLY A 77 11.13 -3.98 -7.33
C GLY A 77 10.24 -2.87 -6.77
N TYR A 78 9.39 -3.19 -5.81
CA TYR A 78 8.54 -2.17 -5.17
C TYR A 78 9.33 -1.11 -4.40
N VAL A 79 10.44 -1.48 -3.75
CA VAL A 79 11.35 -0.49 -3.14
C VAL A 79 11.95 0.42 -4.21
N ARG A 80 12.40 -0.16 -5.35
CA ARG A 80 12.90 0.64 -6.48
C ARG A 80 11.86 1.62 -7.01
N ASP A 81 10.57 1.22 -7.06
CA ASP A 81 9.47 2.11 -7.47
C ASP A 81 9.35 3.32 -6.55
N VAL A 82 9.37 3.09 -5.23
CA VAL A 82 9.30 4.17 -4.23
C VAL A 82 10.49 5.10 -4.38
N LEU A 83 11.71 4.55 -4.43
CA LEU A 83 12.94 5.34 -4.53
C LEU A 83 12.99 6.15 -5.83
N ALA A 84 12.55 5.60 -6.96
CA ALA A 84 12.51 6.31 -8.24
C ALA A 84 11.66 7.58 -8.18
N ILE A 85 10.48 7.52 -7.54
CA ILE A 85 9.61 8.69 -7.38
C ILE A 85 10.21 9.70 -6.40
N LEU A 86 10.81 9.26 -5.28
CA LEU A 86 11.48 10.14 -4.34
C LEU A 86 12.63 10.89 -5.03
N ASP A 87 13.48 10.18 -5.77
CA ASP A 87 14.66 10.74 -6.43
C ASP A 87 14.27 11.71 -7.56
N ALA A 88 13.32 11.32 -8.42
CA ALA A 88 12.80 12.19 -9.48
C ALA A 88 12.12 13.45 -8.96
N SER A 89 11.61 13.41 -7.72
CA SER A 89 10.95 14.55 -7.05
C SER A 89 11.89 15.35 -6.15
N GLY A 90 13.18 15.01 -6.09
CA GLY A 90 14.17 15.68 -5.23
C GLY A 90 13.85 15.52 -3.73
N ILE A 91 13.28 14.40 -3.32
CA ILE A 91 12.86 14.13 -1.95
C ILE A 91 13.89 13.21 -1.29
N GLU A 92 14.65 13.75 -0.35
CA GLU A 92 15.63 12.98 0.43
C GLU A 92 14.95 12.07 1.45
N ARG A 93 13.88 12.56 2.10
CA ARG A 93 13.19 11.85 3.17
C ARG A 93 11.69 12.14 3.16
N ALA A 94 10.84 11.13 3.33
CA ALA A 94 9.39 11.25 3.32
C ALA A 94 8.72 10.51 4.46
N HIS A 95 7.52 10.96 4.84
CA HIS A 95 6.58 10.16 5.62
C HIS A 95 6.04 9.07 4.71
N PHE A 96 6.12 7.83 5.13
CA PHE A 96 5.64 6.67 4.37
C PHE A 96 4.29 6.19 4.91
N VAL A 97 3.31 5.99 4.03
CA VAL A 97 1.98 5.48 4.35
C VAL A 97 1.65 4.31 3.42
N GLY A 98 1.50 3.12 3.96
CA GLY A 98 1.26 1.90 3.18
C GLY A 98 0.03 1.11 3.63
N CYS A 99 -0.83 0.75 2.67
CA CYS A 99 -2.00 -0.10 2.92
C CYS A 99 -1.70 -1.54 2.47
N SER A 100 -1.92 -2.54 3.34
CA SER A 100 -1.77 -3.96 3.00
C SER A 100 -0.39 -4.27 2.40
N LEU A 101 -0.29 -4.64 1.10
CA LEU A 101 0.98 -4.74 0.36
C LEU A 101 1.85 -3.49 0.56
N GLY A 102 1.24 -2.29 0.57
CA GLY A 102 1.97 -1.05 0.81
C GLY A 102 2.71 -1.05 2.15
N GLY A 103 2.17 -1.68 3.18
CA GLY A 103 2.88 -1.86 4.45
C GLY A 103 4.07 -2.83 4.35
N VAL A 104 3.92 -3.91 3.57
CA VAL A 104 5.04 -4.82 3.25
C VAL A 104 6.16 -4.06 2.54
N VAL A 105 5.82 -3.17 1.60
CA VAL A 105 6.78 -2.27 0.95
C VAL A 105 7.44 -1.33 1.96
N GLY A 106 6.69 -0.84 2.96
CA GLY A 106 7.24 -0.02 4.05
C GLY A 106 8.29 -0.75 4.87
N PHE A 107 8.08 -2.03 5.18
CA PHE A 107 9.09 -2.86 5.85
C PHE A 107 10.33 -3.08 4.97
N GLU A 108 10.14 -3.38 3.70
CA GLU A 108 11.29 -3.54 2.78
C GLU A 108 12.04 -2.23 2.56
N LEU A 109 11.35 -1.10 2.50
CA LEU A 109 11.99 0.21 2.41
C LEU A 109 12.80 0.52 3.68
N TRP A 110 12.24 0.24 4.88
CA TRP A 110 12.98 0.37 6.13
C TRP A 110 14.25 -0.48 6.16
N LYS A 111 14.16 -1.71 5.67
CA LYS A 111 15.30 -2.64 5.60
C LYS A 111 16.42 -2.17 4.69
N ASN A 112 16.08 -1.51 3.58
CA ASN A 112 17.03 -1.20 2.51
C ASN A 112 17.47 0.27 2.47
N ALA A 113 16.64 1.20 2.95
CA ALA A 113 16.88 2.65 2.91
C ALA A 113 16.18 3.39 4.07
N PRO A 114 16.47 3.04 5.34
CA PRO A 114 15.79 3.63 6.50
C PRO A 114 15.96 5.15 6.59
N GLU A 115 17.06 5.69 6.07
CA GLU A 115 17.33 7.14 6.01
C GLU A 115 16.32 7.90 5.14
N ARG A 116 15.64 7.23 4.23
CA ARG A 116 14.61 7.83 3.36
C ARG A 116 13.25 7.98 4.06
N ILE A 117 13.11 7.47 5.29
CA ILE A 117 11.83 7.39 6.00
C ILE A 117 11.80 8.37 7.18
N ALA A 118 10.87 9.34 7.16
CA ALA A 118 10.63 10.26 8.27
C ALA A 118 9.73 9.65 9.35
N SER A 119 8.67 8.96 8.93
CA SER A 119 7.77 8.16 9.78
C SER A 119 7.14 7.05 8.96
N LEU A 120 6.57 6.05 9.63
CA LEU A 120 5.84 4.94 9.02
C LEU A 120 4.37 4.98 9.45
N THR A 121 3.47 4.77 8.50
CA THR A 121 2.05 4.49 8.77
C THR A 121 1.65 3.21 8.05
N PHE A 122 1.21 2.21 8.82
CA PHE A 122 0.71 0.93 8.33
C PHE A 122 -0.81 0.92 8.41
N VAL A 123 -1.50 0.62 7.30
CA VAL A 123 -2.96 0.58 7.22
C VAL A 123 -3.39 -0.83 6.81
N GLY A 124 -4.12 -1.54 7.67
CA GLY A 124 -4.59 -2.90 7.38
C GLY A 124 -3.46 -3.83 6.90
N SER A 125 -2.28 -3.75 7.55
CA SER A 125 -1.08 -4.48 7.14
C SER A 125 -0.63 -5.49 8.20
N PHE A 126 0.46 -6.20 7.94
CA PHE A 126 0.98 -7.27 8.79
C PHE A 126 2.50 -7.38 8.68
N ALA A 127 3.16 -7.73 9.78
CA ALA A 127 4.61 -8.01 9.79
C ALA A 127 4.90 -9.40 9.22
N ALA A 128 4.01 -10.35 9.43
CA ALA A 128 3.97 -11.65 8.78
C ALA A 128 2.50 -12.09 8.65
N TYR A 129 2.16 -12.82 7.58
CA TYR A 129 0.83 -13.38 7.47
C TYR A 129 0.83 -14.86 7.88
N PRO A 130 -0.12 -15.32 8.71
CA PRO A 130 -0.19 -16.72 9.11
C PRO A 130 -0.27 -17.65 7.89
N ASP A 131 0.63 -18.63 7.81
CA ASP A 131 0.74 -19.53 6.64
C ASP A 131 0.79 -18.79 5.30
N GLY A 132 1.47 -17.64 5.25
CA GLY A 132 1.43 -16.70 4.12
C GLY A 132 1.73 -17.32 2.76
N ALA A 133 2.68 -18.27 2.69
CA ALA A 133 2.96 -19.00 1.44
C ALA A 133 1.74 -19.82 0.98
N LYS A 134 1.10 -20.57 1.88
CA LYS A 134 -0.12 -21.33 1.58
C LYS A 134 -1.28 -20.42 1.21
N TYR A 135 -1.41 -19.28 1.93
CA TYR A 135 -2.45 -18.30 1.62
C TYR A 135 -2.26 -17.70 0.22
N ALA A 136 -1.01 -17.38 -0.16
CA ALA A 136 -0.69 -16.90 -1.50
C ALA A 136 -1.06 -17.91 -2.58
N GLU A 137 -0.67 -19.18 -2.42
CA GLU A 137 -0.99 -20.23 -3.40
C GLU A 137 -2.50 -20.53 -3.48
N ASN A 138 -3.25 -20.39 -2.39
CA ASN A 138 -4.71 -20.47 -2.42
C ASN A 138 -5.33 -19.33 -3.27
N ILE A 139 -4.80 -18.11 -3.18
CA ILE A 139 -5.25 -16.99 -4.03
C ILE A 139 -4.89 -17.26 -5.49
N VAL A 140 -3.68 -17.77 -5.76
CA VAL A 140 -3.25 -18.13 -7.13
C VAL A 140 -4.20 -19.18 -7.72
N ALA A 141 -4.51 -20.25 -6.98
CA ALA A 141 -5.46 -21.27 -7.42
C ALA A 141 -6.87 -20.67 -7.70
N MET A 142 -7.31 -19.68 -6.90
CA MET A 142 -8.59 -18.98 -7.17
C MET A 142 -8.55 -18.17 -8.45
N VAL A 143 -7.42 -17.51 -8.76
CA VAL A 143 -7.24 -16.77 -10.02
C VAL A 143 -7.29 -17.73 -11.21
N GLU A 144 -6.56 -18.84 -11.13
CA GLU A 144 -6.53 -19.88 -12.18
C GLU A 144 -7.91 -20.50 -12.39
N ALA A 145 -8.63 -20.82 -11.32
CA ALA A 145 -9.98 -21.39 -11.39
C ALA A 145 -11.02 -20.41 -11.97
N ALA A 146 -10.83 -19.10 -11.79
CA ALA A 146 -11.71 -18.08 -12.35
C ALA A 146 -11.52 -17.90 -13.86
N GLY A 147 -10.35 -18.25 -14.40
CA GLY A 147 -10.01 -18.18 -15.82
C GLY A 147 -9.63 -16.79 -16.32
N ASP A 148 -10.13 -15.72 -15.72
CA ASP A 148 -9.80 -14.33 -16.03
C ASP A 148 -9.84 -13.43 -14.79
N MET A 149 -9.22 -12.23 -14.93
CA MET A 149 -9.13 -11.29 -13.82
C MET A 149 -10.47 -10.64 -13.46
N GLU A 150 -11.41 -10.50 -14.39
CA GLU A 150 -12.73 -9.91 -14.09
C GLU A 150 -13.57 -10.85 -13.23
N SER A 151 -13.64 -12.12 -13.61
CA SER A 151 -14.33 -13.16 -12.84
C SER A 151 -13.75 -13.32 -11.44
N PHE A 152 -12.41 -13.33 -11.34
CA PHE A 152 -11.72 -13.35 -10.05
C PHE A 152 -12.02 -12.09 -9.22
N ALA A 153 -11.96 -10.90 -9.82
CA ALA A 153 -12.19 -9.63 -9.14
C ALA A 153 -13.59 -9.57 -8.51
N ARG A 154 -14.62 -10.00 -9.22
CA ARG A 154 -16.00 -10.07 -8.70
C ARG A 154 -16.09 -10.90 -7.43
N VAL A 155 -15.46 -12.07 -7.40
CA VAL A 155 -15.45 -12.95 -6.22
C VAL A 155 -14.62 -12.35 -5.08
N ARG A 156 -13.45 -11.78 -5.40
CA ARG A 156 -12.51 -11.26 -4.40
C ARG A 156 -13.02 -9.98 -3.74
N ILE A 157 -13.47 -9.02 -4.55
CA ILE A 157 -13.94 -7.71 -4.10
C ILE A 157 -15.30 -7.82 -3.41
N GLY A 158 -16.22 -8.65 -3.89
CA GLY A 158 -17.52 -8.86 -3.26
C GLY A 158 -17.45 -9.34 -1.79
N ARG A 159 -16.30 -9.85 -1.35
CA ARG A 159 -16.06 -10.24 0.06
C ARG A 159 -15.65 -9.06 0.96
N LEU A 160 -15.36 -7.89 0.40
CA LEU A 160 -14.89 -6.72 1.16
C LEU A 160 -16.04 -5.90 1.76
N GLY A 161 -17.29 -6.14 1.35
CA GLY A 161 -18.47 -5.43 1.86
C GLY A 161 -18.48 -3.92 1.54
N LEU A 162 -17.93 -3.55 0.37
CA LEU A 162 -17.90 -2.17 -0.09
C LEU A 162 -19.29 -1.68 -0.50
N SER A 163 -19.48 -0.36 -0.57
CA SER A 163 -20.69 0.19 -1.22
C SER A 163 -20.72 -0.20 -2.70
N PRO A 164 -21.90 -0.31 -3.35
CA PRO A 164 -22.00 -0.74 -4.73
C PRO A 164 -21.13 0.06 -5.72
N GLU A 165 -21.02 1.39 -5.50
CA GLU A 165 -20.19 2.26 -6.32
C GLU A 165 -18.70 1.96 -6.16
N ARG A 166 -18.22 1.80 -4.93
CA ARG A 166 -16.83 1.45 -4.62
C ARG A 166 -16.49 0.03 -5.08
N GLU A 167 -17.43 -0.90 -4.93
CA GLU A 167 -17.28 -2.27 -5.38
C GLU A 167 -17.06 -2.33 -6.90
N ALA A 168 -17.90 -1.63 -7.69
CA ALA A 168 -17.76 -1.58 -9.13
C ALA A 168 -16.40 -0.99 -9.57
N ALA A 169 -15.95 0.09 -8.93
CA ALA A 169 -14.64 0.69 -9.20
C ALA A 169 -13.49 -0.26 -8.85
N ALA A 170 -13.52 -0.91 -7.69
CA ALA A 170 -12.49 -1.85 -7.26
C ALA A 170 -12.42 -3.11 -8.16
N ILE A 171 -13.58 -3.61 -8.63
CA ILE A 171 -13.64 -4.70 -9.61
C ILE A 171 -12.96 -4.27 -10.92
N ALA A 172 -13.30 -3.09 -11.45
CA ALA A 172 -12.71 -2.59 -12.69
C ALA A 172 -11.18 -2.39 -12.56
N GLU A 173 -10.70 -1.85 -11.44
CA GLU A 173 -9.27 -1.71 -11.16
C GLU A 173 -8.55 -3.07 -11.13
N MET A 174 -9.10 -4.05 -10.43
CA MET A 174 -8.50 -5.39 -10.33
C MET A 174 -8.56 -6.14 -11.65
N ALA A 175 -9.68 -6.05 -12.38
CA ALA A 175 -9.86 -6.67 -13.69
C ALA A 175 -8.87 -6.16 -14.75
N ALA A 176 -8.38 -4.93 -14.61
CA ALA A 176 -7.39 -4.35 -15.51
C ALA A 176 -5.96 -4.94 -15.34
N LYS A 177 -5.73 -5.79 -14.34
CA LYS A 177 -4.43 -6.43 -14.11
C LYS A 177 -4.27 -7.65 -15.03
N THR A 178 -3.02 -8.02 -15.35
CA THR A 178 -2.76 -9.32 -15.98
C THR A 178 -2.65 -10.39 -14.91
N VAL A 179 -3.08 -11.61 -15.23
CA VAL A 179 -2.97 -12.76 -14.30
C VAL A 179 -1.52 -12.95 -13.83
N PRO A 180 -0.48 -12.99 -14.70
CA PRO A 180 0.88 -13.17 -14.24
C PRO A 180 1.37 -12.08 -13.29
N ALA A 181 1.03 -10.81 -13.56
CA ALA A 181 1.40 -9.70 -12.68
C ALA A 181 0.71 -9.78 -11.32
N TYR A 182 -0.58 -10.11 -11.30
CA TYR A 182 -1.32 -10.26 -10.05
C TYR A 182 -0.82 -11.43 -9.20
N VAL A 183 -0.47 -12.56 -9.83
CA VAL A 183 0.13 -13.73 -9.17
C VAL A 183 1.47 -13.37 -8.53
N ALA A 184 2.37 -12.69 -9.28
CA ALA A 184 3.65 -12.24 -8.75
C ALA A 184 3.47 -11.28 -7.56
N ALA A 185 2.59 -10.29 -7.69
CA ALA A 185 2.26 -9.36 -6.63
C ALA A 185 1.65 -10.06 -5.39
N THR A 186 0.81 -11.06 -5.60
CA THR A 186 0.25 -11.89 -4.52
C THR A 186 1.35 -12.60 -3.75
N ARG A 187 2.26 -13.28 -4.41
CA ARG A 187 3.40 -13.94 -3.75
C ARG A 187 4.28 -12.95 -3.01
N ALA A 188 4.61 -11.81 -3.62
CA ALA A 188 5.37 -10.75 -2.96
C ALA A 188 4.68 -10.22 -1.70
N THR A 189 3.35 -10.13 -1.68
CA THR A 189 2.57 -9.63 -0.55
C THR A 189 2.63 -10.57 0.66
N TRP A 190 2.31 -11.84 0.47
CA TRP A 190 1.94 -12.73 1.58
C TRP A 190 3.10 -13.55 2.15
N THR A 191 4.26 -13.61 1.48
CA THR A 191 5.39 -14.48 1.90
C THR A 191 6.46 -13.77 2.73
N GLY A 192 6.30 -12.48 3.05
CA GLY A 192 7.25 -11.73 3.87
C GLY A 192 7.11 -12.07 5.37
N ASP A 193 8.25 -12.05 6.08
CA ASP A 193 8.28 -12.09 7.55
C ASP A 193 9.25 -11.01 8.07
N TYR A 194 8.70 -10.01 8.74
CA TYR A 194 9.43 -8.84 9.25
C TYR A 194 9.41 -8.75 10.78
N ARG A 195 8.87 -9.77 11.47
CA ARG A 195 8.72 -9.76 12.93
C ARG A 195 10.03 -9.53 13.67
N ALA A 196 11.10 -10.19 13.23
CA ALA A 196 12.43 -10.02 13.84
C ALA A 196 13.01 -8.60 13.66
N MET A 197 12.51 -7.84 12.67
CA MET A 197 12.98 -6.47 12.40
C MET A 197 12.21 -5.41 13.21
N LEU A 198 11.00 -5.70 13.69
CA LEU A 198 10.14 -4.71 14.35
C LEU A 198 10.85 -3.92 15.46
N PRO A 199 11.64 -4.56 16.37
CA PRO A 199 12.34 -3.83 17.42
C PRO A 199 13.40 -2.85 16.91
N SER A 200 13.87 -2.99 15.66
CA SER A 200 14.87 -2.10 15.06
C SER A 200 14.27 -0.86 14.40
N ILE A 201 12.95 -0.80 14.26
CA ILE A 201 12.27 0.35 13.64
C ILE A 201 12.22 1.49 14.66
N THR A 202 13.05 2.51 14.44
CA THR A 202 13.15 3.68 15.32
C THR A 202 12.35 4.89 14.83
N ALA A 203 11.83 4.84 13.59
CA ALA A 203 10.98 5.89 13.05
C ALA A 203 9.65 5.96 13.83
N PRO A 204 9.12 7.17 14.07
CA PRO A 204 7.76 7.32 14.58
C PRO A 204 6.79 6.47 13.74
N THR A 205 5.96 5.66 14.41
CA THR A 205 5.10 4.70 13.70
C THR A 205 3.66 4.80 14.16
N LEU A 206 2.75 4.88 13.17
CA LEU A 206 1.31 4.79 13.34
C LEU A 206 0.81 3.49 12.68
N VAL A 207 0.04 2.71 13.40
CA VAL A 207 -0.66 1.54 12.86
C VAL A 207 -2.15 1.83 12.87
N VAL A 208 -2.81 1.71 11.74
CA VAL A 208 -4.24 1.97 11.58
C VAL A 208 -4.94 0.73 11.06
N ILE A 209 -6.06 0.40 11.65
CA ILE A 209 -6.89 -0.71 11.19
C ILE A 209 -8.37 -0.32 11.21
N GLY A 210 -9.14 -0.81 10.27
CA GLY A 210 -10.59 -0.76 10.34
C GLY A 210 -11.14 -1.84 11.29
N GLU A 211 -12.12 -1.48 12.11
CA GLU A 211 -12.77 -2.39 13.08
C GLU A 211 -13.25 -3.71 12.44
N ARG A 212 -13.67 -3.63 11.16
CA ARG A 212 -14.26 -4.76 10.40
C ARG A 212 -13.28 -5.38 9.41
N ASP A 213 -11.97 -5.17 9.58
CA ASP A 213 -10.97 -5.76 8.68
C ASP A 213 -10.91 -7.29 8.85
N MET A 214 -11.44 -8.00 7.84
CA MET A 214 -11.44 -9.47 7.79
C MET A 214 -10.27 -10.02 6.96
N VAL A 215 -9.47 -9.17 6.32
CA VAL A 215 -8.31 -9.56 5.51
C VAL A 215 -7.05 -9.60 6.36
N ALA A 216 -6.81 -8.55 7.12
CA ALA A 216 -5.70 -8.46 8.07
C ALA A 216 -6.27 -8.17 9.48
N PRO A 217 -6.75 -9.19 10.21
CA PRO A 217 -7.41 -9.01 11.50
C PRO A 217 -6.58 -8.22 12.52
N LEU A 218 -7.23 -7.59 13.47
CA LEU A 218 -6.65 -6.70 14.50
C LEU A 218 -5.38 -7.26 15.14
N ILE A 219 -5.29 -8.55 15.37
CA ILE A 219 -4.13 -9.19 15.99
C ILE A 219 -2.83 -8.96 15.19
N LEU A 220 -2.90 -8.85 13.86
CA LEU A 220 -1.74 -8.58 13.03
C LEU A 220 -1.27 -7.12 13.15
N SER A 221 -2.20 -6.18 13.28
CA SER A 221 -1.88 -4.78 13.59
C SER A 221 -1.32 -4.62 15.00
N GLN A 222 -1.85 -5.37 15.97
CA GLN A 222 -1.31 -5.41 17.33
C GLN A 222 0.11 -5.98 17.37
N GLU A 223 0.42 -7.00 16.54
CA GLU A 223 1.78 -7.54 16.43
C GLU A 223 2.76 -6.44 15.97
N ILE A 224 2.40 -5.66 14.95
CA ILE A 224 3.23 -4.53 14.48
C ILE A 224 3.41 -3.49 15.61
N ALA A 225 2.31 -3.04 16.21
CA ALA A 225 2.33 -1.98 17.20
C ALA A 225 3.08 -2.37 18.48
N ASN A 226 2.96 -3.63 18.91
CA ASN A 226 3.67 -4.14 20.08
C ASN A 226 5.15 -4.42 19.81
N GLY A 227 5.50 -4.70 18.54
CA GLY A 227 6.87 -5.01 18.15
C GLY A 227 7.75 -3.79 17.88
N ILE A 228 7.15 -2.66 17.46
CA ILE A 228 7.87 -1.42 17.15
C ILE A 228 7.88 -0.50 18.37
N PRO A 229 9.05 -0.06 18.86
CA PRO A 229 9.12 0.87 19.98
C PRO A 229 8.32 2.16 19.72
N ASN A 230 7.46 2.53 20.69
CA ASN A 230 6.64 3.76 20.64
C ASN A 230 5.66 3.85 19.46
N ALA A 231 5.32 2.74 18.82
CA ALA A 231 4.26 2.74 17.83
C ALA A 231 2.89 2.99 18.48
N ARG A 232 2.01 3.68 17.74
CA ARG A 232 0.62 3.93 18.13
C ARG A 232 -0.30 3.05 17.29
N LEU A 233 -1.30 2.42 17.91
CA LEU A 233 -2.36 1.67 17.23
C LEU A 233 -3.68 2.43 17.35
N GLU A 234 -4.31 2.66 16.20
CA GLU A 234 -5.61 3.31 16.11
C GLU A 234 -6.59 2.43 15.33
N VAL A 235 -7.79 2.30 15.85
CA VAL A 235 -8.88 1.54 15.20
C VAL A 235 -9.93 2.51 14.68
N ILE A 236 -10.25 2.43 13.39
CA ILE A 236 -11.31 3.24 12.78
C ILE A 236 -12.61 2.44 12.82
N GLU A 237 -13.57 2.94 13.59
CA GLU A 237 -14.89 2.33 13.73
C GLU A 237 -15.61 2.22 12.38
N ASN A 238 -16.33 1.12 12.18
CA ASN A 238 -17.12 0.82 10.98
C ASN A 238 -16.34 0.73 9.66
N ALA A 239 -15.01 0.86 9.67
CA ALA A 239 -14.17 0.70 8.49
C ALA A 239 -13.73 -0.76 8.31
N GLY A 240 -13.54 -1.18 7.06
CA GLY A 240 -12.98 -2.48 6.67
C GLY A 240 -11.48 -2.42 6.40
N HIS A 241 -11.01 -3.31 5.50
CA HIS A 241 -9.59 -3.47 5.17
C HIS A 241 -8.93 -2.22 4.59
N VAL A 242 -9.68 -1.42 3.81
CA VAL A 242 -9.17 -0.20 3.17
C VAL A 242 -9.69 1.01 3.96
N ALA A 243 -9.28 1.11 5.23
CA ALA A 243 -9.80 2.09 6.19
C ALA A 243 -9.62 3.55 5.73
N ASN A 244 -8.54 3.85 4.99
CA ASN A 244 -8.33 5.16 4.37
C ASN A 244 -9.39 5.54 3.32
N GLY A 245 -9.97 4.55 2.66
CA GLY A 245 -11.03 4.73 1.68
C GLY A 245 -12.44 4.56 2.28
N ASP A 246 -12.61 3.71 3.30
CA ASP A 246 -13.90 3.48 3.96
C ASP A 246 -14.31 4.66 4.84
N ALA A 247 -13.35 5.28 5.52
CA ALA A 247 -13.56 6.41 6.42
C ALA A 247 -12.50 7.50 6.20
N PRO A 248 -12.45 8.14 5.01
CA PRO A 248 -11.37 9.04 4.64
C PRO A 248 -11.22 10.24 5.57
N ALA A 249 -12.31 10.80 6.09
CA ALA A 249 -12.26 11.94 7.02
C ALA A 249 -11.61 11.55 8.36
N ALA A 250 -11.97 10.40 8.93
CA ALA A 250 -11.39 9.89 10.18
C ALA A 250 -9.91 9.56 9.98
N PHE A 251 -9.57 8.86 8.89
CA PHE A 251 -8.20 8.53 8.56
C PHE A 251 -7.33 9.78 8.37
N ASN A 252 -7.81 10.77 7.62
CA ASN A 252 -7.08 12.02 7.38
C ASN A 252 -6.84 12.81 8.68
N ALA A 253 -7.80 12.82 9.60
CA ALA A 253 -7.65 13.46 10.90
C ALA A 253 -6.57 12.77 11.76
N LEU A 254 -6.59 11.42 11.82
CA LEU A 254 -5.58 10.63 12.52
C LEU A 254 -4.18 10.85 11.92
N LEU A 255 -4.06 10.79 10.60
CA LEU A 255 -2.79 10.97 9.92
C LEU A 255 -2.23 12.38 10.15
N ARG A 256 -3.04 13.45 10.00
CA ARG A 256 -2.60 14.82 10.31
C ARG A 256 -2.12 14.96 11.75
N GLY A 257 -2.87 14.45 12.71
CA GLY A 257 -2.48 14.50 14.12
C GLY A 257 -1.17 13.80 14.39
N PHE A 258 -0.91 12.67 13.73
CA PHE A 258 0.35 11.95 13.84
C PHE A 258 1.53 12.68 13.18
N LEU A 259 1.33 13.27 12.00
CA LEU A 259 2.39 13.96 11.26
C LEU A 259 2.82 15.28 11.90
N THR A 260 2.02 15.83 12.80
CA THR A 260 2.28 17.11 13.51
C THR A 260 2.76 16.90 14.94
N SER A 261 2.79 15.69 15.46
CA SER A 261 3.30 15.31 16.78
C SER A 261 4.80 15.02 16.75
#